data_cf3fbb93e74a201a7a2d803bad31a868
#
_entry.id   cf3fbb93e74a201a7a2d803bad31a868
#
_cell.length_a   1.000
_cell.length_b   1.000
_cell.length_c   1.000
_cell.angle_alpha   90.00
_cell.angle_beta   90.00
_cell.angle_gamma   90.00
#
_symmetry.space_group_name_H-M   'P 1'
#
loop_
_entity.id
_entity.type
_entity.pdbx_description
1 polymer ?
#
loop_
_entity_poly.entity_id
_entity_poly.type
_entity_poly.pdbx_seq_one_letter_code
_entity_poly.pdbx_strand_id
1 'polypeptide(L)'
;MMEAEETRAENGLLDAWLADFLVRHGGTSGTVHLYRDGGLRLAAAANIPEKVRQIVAWVPRGKGMAGLALERRIPIQTCNLKEDESGAVKPGAKAVDAKAAVAIPVKSGDDTVRAVVGIAFPDERLFSESDLVALGDSAATLPEVSVSER
;
A
#
# COMPACT_ATOMS: atom_id res chain seq x y z
N MET A 1 16.68 16.78 15.30
CA MET A 1 16.42 15.89 16.39
C MET A 1 14.97 15.64 16.59
N MET A 2 14.17 16.66 16.78
CA MET A 2 12.77 16.49 16.96
C MET A 2 12.10 15.87 15.74
N GLU A 3 12.55 16.20 14.55
CA GLU A 3 11.99 15.62 13.36
C GLU A 3 12.18 14.13 13.29
N ALA A 4 13.30 13.60 13.72
CA ALA A 4 13.56 12.16 13.72
C ALA A 4 12.64 11.45 14.70
N GLU A 5 12.34 12.05 15.84
CA GLU A 5 11.46 11.47 16.82
C GLU A 5 10.02 11.47 16.34
N GLU A 6 9.59 12.55 15.71
CA GLU A 6 8.26 12.64 15.15
C GLU A 6 8.08 11.61 14.04
N THR A 7 9.07 11.45 13.17
CA THR A 7 9.03 10.48 12.10
C THR A 7 8.93 9.06 12.64
N ARG A 8 9.67 8.74 13.70
CA ARG A 8 9.59 7.41 14.29
C ARG A 8 8.23 7.16 14.93
N ALA A 9 7.67 8.15 15.59
CA ALA A 9 6.35 8.01 16.18
C ALA A 9 5.29 7.83 15.12
N GLU A 10 5.39 8.59 14.03
CA GLU A 10 4.45 8.48 12.92
C GLU A 10 4.57 7.13 12.22
N ASN A 11 5.79 6.64 12.01
CA ASN A 11 6.00 5.34 11.38
C ASN A 11 5.50 4.21 12.30
N GLY A 12 5.69 4.34 13.61
CA GLY A 12 5.16 3.37 14.56
C GLY A 12 3.64 3.32 14.54
N LEU A 13 3.00 4.47 14.40
CA LEU A 13 1.56 4.56 14.29
C LEU A 13 1.07 3.88 13.02
N LEU A 14 1.75 4.10 11.90
CA LEU A 14 1.38 3.47 10.63
C LEU A 14 1.63 1.96 10.65
N ASP A 15 2.71 1.51 11.29
CA ASP A 15 3.00 0.09 11.43
C ASP A 15 1.89 -0.59 12.24
N ALA A 16 1.45 0.01 13.33
CA ALA A 16 0.39 -0.55 14.16
C ALA A 16 -0.95 -0.58 13.40
N TRP A 17 -1.24 0.50 12.67
CA TRP A 17 -2.44 0.56 11.87
C TRP A 17 -2.43 -0.53 10.79
N LEU A 18 -1.29 -0.71 10.13
CA LEU A 18 -1.16 -1.71 9.07
C LEU A 18 -1.34 -3.12 9.62
N ALA A 19 -0.75 -3.43 10.76
CA ALA A 19 -0.90 -4.74 11.38
C ALA A 19 -2.37 -5.04 11.66
N ASP A 20 -3.10 -4.08 12.19
CA ASP A 20 -4.53 -4.24 12.47
C ASP A 20 -5.33 -4.40 11.19
N PHE A 21 -5.01 -3.63 10.16
CA PHE A 21 -5.66 -3.70 8.86
C PHE A 21 -5.52 -5.11 8.26
N LEU A 22 -4.30 -5.67 8.32
CA LEU A 22 -4.04 -7.00 7.79
C LEU A 22 -4.85 -8.07 8.54
N VAL A 23 -4.87 -8.00 9.86
CA VAL A 23 -5.63 -8.95 10.68
C VAL A 23 -7.11 -8.86 10.35
N ARG A 24 -7.61 -7.64 10.25
CA ARG A 24 -9.03 -7.39 9.98
C ARG A 24 -9.49 -7.96 8.65
N HIS A 25 -8.64 -7.94 7.65
CA HIS A 25 -9.01 -8.38 6.30
C HIS A 25 -8.39 -9.71 5.87
N GLY A 26 -7.64 -10.36 6.75
CA GLY A 26 -7.05 -11.66 6.43
C GLY A 26 -5.86 -11.61 5.49
N GLY A 27 -5.18 -10.47 5.42
CA GLY A 27 -3.98 -10.34 4.62
C GLY A 27 -2.75 -10.86 5.36
N THR A 28 -1.73 -11.26 4.62
CA THR A 28 -0.49 -11.78 5.21
C THR A 28 0.66 -10.80 5.08
N SER A 29 0.60 -9.88 4.15
CA SER A 29 1.63 -8.85 4.00
C SER A 29 1.01 -7.56 3.50
N GLY A 30 1.68 -6.47 3.72
CA GLY A 30 1.14 -5.18 3.29
C GLY A 30 2.15 -4.06 3.35
N THR A 31 1.75 -2.94 2.76
CA THR A 31 2.58 -1.73 2.71
C THR A 31 1.71 -0.50 2.87
N VAL A 32 2.30 0.56 3.39
CA VAL A 32 1.71 1.90 3.35
C VAL A 32 2.71 2.80 2.66
N HIS A 33 2.29 3.42 1.57
CA HIS A 33 3.10 4.39 0.85
C HIS A 33 2.43 5.76 0.99
N LEU A 34 3.21 6.78 1.27
CA LEU A 34 2.70 8.15 1.36
C LEU A 34 3.08 8.91 0.09
N TYR A 35 2.15 9.74 -0.40
CA TYR A 35 2.41 10.55 -1.58
C TYR A 35 3.42 11.65 -1.26
N ARG A 36 4.49 11.72 -2.03
CA ARG A 36 5.53 12.73 -1.86
C ARG A 36 6.17 12.98 -3.21
N ASP A 37 6.32 14.22 -3.57
CA ASP A 37 7.09 14.63 -4.75
C ASP A 37 6.73 13.87 -6.05
N GLY A 38 5.47 13.66 -6.29
CA GLY A 38 5.01 13.04 -7.54
C GLY A 38 5.04 11.53 -7.55
N GLY A 39 5.36 10.90 -6.44
CA GLY A 39 5.40 9.44 -6.32
C GLY A 39 5.03 8.99 -4.93
N LEU A 40 5.39 7.78 -4.60
CA LEU A 40 5.01 7.16 -3.33
C LEU A 40 6.27 6.73 -2.58
N ARG A 41 6.34 7.13 -1.31
CA ARG A 41 7.44 6.74 -0.43
C ARG A 41 6.94 5.72 0.58
N LEU A 42 7.64 4.60 0.72
CA LEU A 42 7.27 3.56 1.67
C LEU A 42 7.39 4.07 3.10
N ALA A 43 6.32 4.02 3.85
CA ALA A 43 6.28 4.48 5.25
C ALA A 43 6.06 3.33 6.24
N ALA A 44 5.44 2.23 5.82
CA ALA A 44 5.26 1.06 6.66
C ALA A 44 5.21 -0.19 5.80
N ALA A 45 5.71 -1.29 6.31
CA ALA A 45 5.68 -2.56 5.62
C ALA A 45 5.55 -3.69 6.65
N ALA A 46 4.77 -4.70 6.33
CA ALA A 46 4.58 -5.85 7.20
C ALA A 46 4.79 -7.12 6.40
N ASN A 47 5.68 -7.98 6.87
CA ASN A 47 6.02 -9.24 6.21
C ASN A 47 6.50 -9.08 4.76
N ILE A 48 7.26 -8.04 4.53
CA ILE A 48 7.87 -7.76 3.24
C ILE A 48 9.38 -7.97 3.39
N PRO A 49 10.01 -8.85 2.60
CA PRO A 49 11.46 -9.06 2.68
C PRO A 49 12.23 -7.75 2.45
N GLU A 50 13.34 -7.62 3.13
CA GLU A 50 14.16 -6.40 3.06
C GLU A 50 14.51 -6.03 1.61
N LYS A 51 14.84 -7.02 0.81
CA LYS A 51 15.19 -6.77 -0.59
C LYS A 51 14.01 -6.16 -1.36
N VAL A 52 12.80 -6.62 -1.09
CA VAL A 52 11.60 -6.06 -1.72
C VAL A 52 11.30 -4.66 -1.19
N ARG A 53 11.52 -4.42 0.12
CA ARG A 53 11.33 -3.09 0.70
C ARG A 53 12.22 -2.07 -0.01
N GLN A 54 13.46 -2.45 -0.34
CA GLN A 54 14.37 -1.56 -1.06
C GLN A 54 13.86 -1.26 -2.46
N ILE A 55 13.31 -2.26 -3.13
CA ILE A 55 12.76 -2.09 -4.48
C ILE A 55 11.55 -1.14 -4.48
N VAL A 56 10.70 -1.26 -3.46
CA VAL A 56 9.47 -0.45 -3.39
C VAL A 56 9.57 0.76 -2.46
N ALA A 57 10.78 1.10 -2.02
CA ALA A 57 10.98 2.27 -1.16
C ALA A 57 10.47 3.55 -1.82
N TRP A 58 10.58 3.65 -3.13
CA TRP A 58 10.04 4.75 -3.91
C TRP A 58 9.34 4.17 -5.12
N VAL A 59 8.09 4.54 -5.31
CA VAL A 59 7.28 4.05 -6.44
C VAL A 59 6.80 5.25 -7.25
N PRO A 60 7.23 5.38 -8.50
CA PRO A 60 6.78 6.49 -9.35
C PRO A 60 5.31 6.32 -9.73
N ARG A 61 4.65 7.43 -10.00
CA ARG A 61 3.28 7.42 -10.51
C ARG A 61 3.20 6.53 -11.75
N GLY A 62 2.21 5.68 -11.83
CA GLY A 62 1.98 4.81 -12.99
C GLY A 62 2.80 3.54 -13.03
N LYS A 63 3.66 3.30 -12.02
CA LYS A 63 4.51 2.09 -12.00
C LYS A 63 4.06 1.11 -10.94
N GLY A 64 3.87 -0.14 -11.33
CA GLY A 64 3.39 -1.19 -10.42
C GLY A 64 1.97 -0.95 -9.97
N MET A 65 1.48 -1.82 -9.09
CA MET A 65 0.09 -1.70 -8.61
C MET A 65 -0.11 -0.40 -7.82
N ALA A 66 0.81 -0.07 -6.93
CA ALA A 66 0.68 1.14 -6.12
C ALA A 66 0.76 2.40 -6.98
N GLY A 67 1.67 2.46 -7.93
CA GLY A 67 1.79 3.61 -8.83
C GLY A 67 0.57 3.78 -9.73
N LEU A 68 -0.03 2.67 -10.15
CA LEU A 68 -1.28 2.72 -10.94
C LEU A 68 -2.45 3.18 -10.09
N ALA A 69 -2.52 2.75 -8.81
CA ALA A 69 -3.57 3.21 -7.91
C ALA A 69 -3.46 4.72 -7.70
N LEU A 70 -2.24 5.23 -7.59
CA LEU A 70 -2.01 6.67 -7.48
C LEU A 70 -2.48 7.40 -8.74
N GLU A 71 -2.10 6.90 -9.90
CA GLU A 71 -2.42 7.55 -11.16
C GLU A 71 -3.90 7.49 -11.49
N ARG A 72 -4.52 6.35 -11.32
CA ARG A 72 -5.91 6.13 -11.71
C ARG A 72 -6.92 6.48 -10.61
N ARG A 73 -6.44 6.60 -9.38
CA ARG A 73 -7.27 6.94 -8.22
C ARG A 73 -8.37 5.92 -7.94
N ILE A 74 -8.13 4.65 -8.30
CA ILE A 74 -9.01 3.53 -8.04
C ILE A 74 -8.20 2.35 -7.52
N PRO A 75 -8.83 1.39 -6.84
CA PRO A 75 -8.11 0.19 -6.41
C PRO A 75 -7.59 -0.59 -7.62
N ILE A 76 -6.40 -1.11 -7.49
CA ILE A 76 -5.77 -1.96 -8.50
C ILE A 76 -5.60 -3.34 -7.87
N GLN A 77 -6.07 -4.39 -8.53
CA GLN A 77 -6.03 -5.72 -7.96
C GLN A 77 -5.44 -6.76 -8.90
N THR A 78 -4.95 -7.84 -8.32
CA THR A 78 -4.62 -9.04 -9.08
C THR A 78 -5.05 -10.25 -8.25
N CYS A 79 -5.58 -11.27 -8.90
CA CYS A 79 -5.99 -12.48 -8.20
C CYS A 79 -4.85 -13.47 -8.06
N ASN A 80 -3.78 -13.35 -8.82
CA ASN A 80 -2.59 -14.20 -8.70
C ASN A 80 -1.34 -13.42 -9.09
N LEU A 81 -0.59 -12.96 -8.07
CA LEU A 81 0.61 -12.17 -8.28
C LEU A 81 1.67 -12.88 -9.12
N LYS A 82 1.80 -14.18 -8.95
CA LYS A 82 2.87 -14.92 -9.60
C LYS A 82 2.62 -15.17 -11.08
N GLU A 83 1.37 -15.15 -11.49
CA GLU A 83 0.98 -15.38 -12.87
C GLU A 83 0.53 -14.12 -13.61
N ASP A 84 0.51 -12.99 -12.94
CA ASP A 84 0.04 -11.75 -13.55
C ASP A 84 1.02 -11.25 -14.60
N GLU A 85 0.58 -11.15 -15.84
CA GLU A 85 1.40 -10.67 -16.93
C GLU A 85 0.90 -9.32 -17.45
N SER A 86 0.01 -8.68 -16.72
CA SER A 86 -0.58 -7.41 -17.15
C SER A 86 0.39 -6.24 -17.16
N GLY A 87 1.51 -6.38 -16.48
CA GLY A 87 2.46 -5.29 -16.30
C GLY A 87 2.16 -4.43 -15.08
N ALA A 88 1.01 -4.63 -14.43
CA ALA A 88 0.67 -3.89 -13.22
C ALA A 88 1.49 -4.36 -12.02
N VAL A 89 1.96 -5.62 -12.03
CA VAL A 89 2.72 -6.19 -10.93
C VAL A 89 4.21 -6.18 -11.24
N LYS A 90 4.99 -5.50 -10.41
CA LYS A 90 6.43 -5.46 -10.58
C LYS A 90 7.05 -6.77 -10.14
N PRO A 91 8.21 -7.14 -10.67
CA PRO A 91 8.89 -8.36 -10.25
C PRO A 91 9.13 -8.46 -8.74
N GLY A 92 9.35 -7.34 -8.06
CA GLY A 92 9.53 -7.32 -6.62
C GLY A 92 8.27 -7.78 -5.88
N ALA A 93 7.09 -7.43 -6.37
CA ALA A 93 5.84 -7.86 -5.76
C ALA A 93 5.65 -9.36 -5.93
N LYS A 94 6.10 -9.91 -7.05
CA LYS A 94 6.00 -11.34 -7.30
C LYS A 94 6.90 -12.17 -6.38
N ALA A 95 7.89 -11.56 -5.76
CA ALA A 95 8.78 -12.24 -4.83
C ALA A 95 8.17 -12.39 -3.43
N VAL A 96 7.08 -11.70 -3.14
CA VAL A 96 6.39 -11.82 -1.86
C VAL A 96 5.63 -13.15 -1.86
N ASP A 97 5.65 -13.86 -0.72
CA ASP A 97 4.97 -15.13 -0.61
C ASP A 97 3.46 -14.89 -0.44
N ALA A 98 2.81 -14.56 -1.51
CA ALA A 98 1.38 -14.28 -1.55
C ALA A 98 0.89 -14.49 -2.97
N LYS A 99 -0.40 -14.62 -3.15
CA LYS A 99 -0.97 -14.85 -4.49
C LYS A 99 -1.82 -13.69 -4.98
N ALA A 100 -2.71 -13.19 -4.16
CA ALA A 100 -3.58 -12.09 -4.57
C ALA A 100 -3.19 -10.80 -3.86
N ALA A 101 -3.45 -9.66 -4.46
CA ALA A 101 -3.14 -8.37 -3.83
C ALA A 101 -4.06 -7.27 -4.34
N VAL A 102 -4.21 -6.24 -3.51
CA VAL A 102 -4.94 -5.02 -3.88
C VAL A 102 -4.10 -3.83 -3.43
N ALA A 103 -3.98 -2.83 -4.29
CA ALA A 103 -3.41 -1.53 -3.93
C ALA A 103 -4.59 -0.55 -3.87
N ILE A 104 -4.77 0.11 -2.73
CA ILE A 104 -5.95 0.92 -2.44
C ILE A 104 -5.53 2.37 -2.26
N PRO A 105 -6.01 3.29 -3.11
CA PRO A 105 -5.69 4.70 -2.92
C PRO A 105 -6.49 5.28 -1.76
N VAL A 106 -5.82 6.05 -0.91
CA VAL A 106 -6.44 6.74 0.21
C VAL A 106 -6.51 8.22 -0.16
N LYS A 107 -7.70 8.77 -0.17
CA LYS A 107 -7.90 10.14 -0.65
C LYS A 107 -8.06 11.14 0.47
N SER A 108 -7.66 12.37 0.18
CA SER A 108 -7.92 13.50 1.06
C SER A 108 -9.33 14.02 0.77
N GLY A 109 -9.78 14.99 1.54
CA GLY A 109 -11.11 15.57 1.35
C GLY A 109 -11.33 16.20 -0.01
N ASP A 110 -10.25 16.59 -0.71
CA ASP A 110 -10.34 17.18 -2.04
C ASP A 110 -10.18 16.14 -3.16
N ASP A 111 -10.30 14.85 -2.82
CA ASP A 111 -10.22 13.74 -3.78
C ASP A 111 -8.81 13.48 -4.33
N THR A 112 -7.79 14.14 -3.83
CA THR A 112 -6.41 13.81 -4.21
C THR A 112 -5.93 12.61 -3.39
N VAL A 113 -5.03 11.82 -3.95
CA VAL A 113 -4.51 10.65 -3.26
C VAL A 113 -3.38 11.08 -2.32
N ARG A 114 -3.52 10.79 -1.02
CA ARG A 114 -2.48 11.11 -0.03
C ARG A 114 -1.62 9.90 0.33
N ALA A 115 -2.11 8.72 0.02
CA ALA A 115 -1.42 7.47 0.35
C ALA A 115 -1.97 6.33 -0.47
N VAL A 116 -1.22 5.23 -0.54
CA VAL A 116 -1.70 3.98 -1.14
C VAL A 116 -1.38 2.85 -0.17
N VAL A 117 -2.39 2.06 0.17
CA VAL A 117 -2.23 0.92 1.07
C VAL A 117 -2.25 -0.35 0.23
N GLY A 118 -1.24 -1.20 0.39
CA GLY A 118 -1.20 -2.50 -0.29
C GLY A 118 -1.50 -3.61 0.69
N ILE A 119 -2.28 -4.59 0.28
CA ILE A 119 -2.56 -5.77 1.08
C ILE A 119 -2.46 -6.99 0.17
N ALA A 120 -1.78 -8.04 0.64
CA ALA A 120 -1.62 -9.27 -0.10
C ALA A 120 -2.16 -10.45 0.70
N PHE A 121 -2.64 -11.45 0.00
CA PHE A 121 -3.33 -12.58 0.58
C PHE A 121 -2.63 -13.89 0.19
N PRO A 122 -2.71 -14.92 1.03
CA PRO A 122 -1.96 -16.18 0.79
C PRO A 122 -2.55 -17.03 -0.31
N ASP A 123 -3.79 -16.78 -0.72
CA ASP A 123 -4.48 -17.59 -1.71
C ASP A 123 -4.99 -16.76 -2.88
N GLU A 124 -5.29 -17.42 -3.98
CA GLU A 124 -5.88 -16.75 -5.11
C GLU A 124 -7.28 -16.34 -4.70
N ARG A 125 -7.70 -15.15 -5.07
CA ARG A 125 -9.08 -14.71 -4.83
C ARG A 125 -9.49 -13.61 -5.79
N LEU A 126 -10.77 -13.59 -6.07
CA LEU A 126 -11.36 -12.53 -6.85
C LEU A 126 -12.01 -11.56 -5.86
N PHE A 127 -11.82 -10.29 -6.09
CA PHE A 127 -12.38 -9.26 -5.22
C PHE A 127 -13.64 -8.71 -5.88
N SER A 128 -14.76 -8.83 -5.18
CA SER A 128 -16.02 -8.25 -5.66
C SER A 128 -15.98 -6.74 -5.45
N GLU A 129 -16.92 -6.03 -6.04
CA GLU A 129 -17.03 -4.60 -5.83
C GLU A 129 -17.23 -4.30 -4.35
N SER A 130 -18.05 -5.08 -3.64
CA SER A 130 -18.24 -4.87 -2.22
C SER A 130 -17.00 -5.18 -1.40
N ASP A 131 -16.17 -6.13 -1.82
CA ASP A 131 -14.90 -6.38 -1.16
C ASP A 131 -13.98 -5.16 -1.28
N LEU A 132 -13.93 -4.56 -2.47
CA LEU A 132 -13.10 -3.39 -2.69
C LEU A 132 -13.60 -2.17 -1.92
N VAL A 133 -14.91 -2.02 -1.80
CA VAL A 133 -15.50 -0.94 -1.01
C VAL A 133 -15.14 -1.12 0.47
N ALA A 134 -15.24 -2.34 0.99
CA ALA A 134 -14.90 -2.61 2.39
C ALA A 134 -13.42 -2.33 2.67
N LEU A 135 -12.54 -2.76 1.77
CA LEU A 135 -11.12 -2.47 1.90
C LEU A 135 -10.86 -0.97 1.82
N GLY A 136 -11.53 -0.28 0.91
CA GLY A 136 -11.39 1.17 0.76
C GLY A 136 -11.85 1.94 1.98
N ASP A 137 -12.98 1.55 2.55
CA ASP A 137 -13.51 2.20 3.76
C ASP A 137 -12.55 1.99 4.93
N SER A 138 -11.99 0.80 5.06
CA SER A 138 -11.02 0.51 6.09
C SER A 138 -9.73 1.28 5.87
N ALA A 139 -9.25 1.36 4.63
CA ALA A 139 -8.03 2.09 4.28
C ALA A 139 -8.18 3.58 4.54
N ALA A 140 -9.40 4.10 4.41
CA ALA A 140 -9.66 5.53 4.66
C ALA A 140 -9.44 5.91 6.13
N THR A 141 -9.36 4.93 7.03
CA THR A 141 -9.06 5.21 8.45
C THR A 141 -7.56 5.37 8.70
N LEU A 142 -6.72 5.28 7.66
CA LEU A 142 -5.28 5.46 7.80
C LEU A 142 -5.02 6.83 8.45
N PRO A 143 -4.24 6.87 9.54
CA PRO A 143 -3.96 8.14 10.20
C PRO A 143 -3.25 9.11 9.25
N GLU A 144 -3.62 10.38 9.35
CA GLU A 144 -2.90 11.40 8.63
C GLU A 144 -1.67 11.71 9.44
N VAL A 145 -0.51 11.60 8.86
CA VAL A 145 0.74 11.95 9.53
C VAL A 145 1.21 13.27 8.98
N SER A 146 1.78 14.07 9.88
CA SER A 146 2.26 15.33 9.53
C SER A 146 3.41 15.15 8.60
N VAL A 147 3.30 15.58 7.43
CA VAL A 147 4.30 15.47 6.53
C VAL A 147 5.16 16.57 6.66
N SER A 148 6.25 16.32 7.21
CA SER A 148 7.18 17.24 7.21
C SER A 148 7.72 17.23 5.86
N GLU A 149 7.18 17.96 5.01
CA GLU A 149 7.68 18.09 3.82
C GLU A 149 8.88 18.76 3.74
N ARG A 150 9.40 19.03 4.70
CA ARG A 150 10.56 19.74 4.88
C ARG A 150 11.81 19.05 4.47
#